data_df4cb3bb4c105437d84fadffa8571c2e
#
_entry.id   df4cb3bb4c105437d84fadffa8571c2e
#
_cell.length_a   1.000
_cell.length_b   1.000
_cell.length_c   1.000
_cell.angle_alpha   90.00
_cell.angle_beta   90.00
_cell.angle_gamma   90.00
#
_symmetry.space_group_name_H-M   'P 1'
#
loop_
_entity.id
_entity.type
_entity.pdbx_description
1 polymer ?
#
loop_
_entity_poly.entity_id
_entity_poly.type
_entity_poly.pdbx_seq_one_letter_code
_entity_poly.pdbx_strand_id
1 'polypeptide(L)'
;MIRKRYIMLLAAALMSVQGACAQNASAEVPRHVVAFYNVEDLFDTEDDPLAADEDMLPLADRGWTEERYEAKLQSLARVVAQMGEEYGFPALIGMAEVENRAVIEDLATQEAIAAAGYEVCYADSRDSRGIDVGFLYRPDVLHVDTFHTVEADCGYPLTRDFAVIDGRIDGERIYVVAVHLPSRRGGEWAERQRRACVSQVRRMVDSVRAADAAVKVVVMGDMNDEPHNRSIKRDLGARGRVDGDTHLYNPFAARRRAGRGSYSYDGRWNMLDQIIVSPNLVGGDIGGLRLCRIDGRAMGRVFRREWMLRGGVPYATYRGSDYEGGVSDHLPVYVILGRE
;
A
#
# COMPACT_ATOMS: atom_id res chain seq x y z
N MET A 1 35.86 90.98 20.19
CA MET A 1 35.90 90.59 18.78
C MET A 1 36.24 89.09 18.73
N ILE A 2 35.23 88.23 18.62
CA ILE A 2 35.47 86.77 18.63
C ILE A 2 34.71 86.23 17.40
N ARG A 3 35.48 85.64 16.45
CA ARG A 3 34.96 85.04 15.23
C ARG A 3 34.48 83.61 15.58
N LYS A 4 33.17 83.30 15.38
CA LYS A 4 32.63 81.93 15.39
C LYS A 4 32.93 81.25 14.08
N ARG A 5 33.65 80.13 14.11
CA ARG A 5 33.83 79.20 13.00
C ARG A 5 32.65 78.17 13.05
N TYR A 6 31.85 78.07 11.99
CA TYR A 6 30.90 76.99 11.79
C TYR A 6 31.64 75.81 11.16
N ILE A 7 31.60 74.67 11.82
CA ILE A 7 32.01 73.39 11.28
C ILE A 7 30.79 72.71 10.71
N MET A 8 30.78 72.54 9.38
CA MET A 8 29.75 71.72 8.70
C MET A 8 30.16 70.26 8.80
N LEU A 9 29.36 69.43 9.48
CA LEU A 9 29.46 67.96 9.46
C LEU A 9 28.66 67.42 8.27
N LEU A 10 29.35 66.88 7.25
CA LEU A 10 28.75 66.09 6.22
C LEU A 10 28.51 64.67 6.77
N ALA A 11 27.26 64.28 6.99
CA ALA A 11 26.90 62.89 7.26
C ALA A 11 26.71 62.16 5.92
N ALA A 12 27.66 61.31 5.58
CA ALA A 12 27.52 60.40 4.43
C ALA A 12 26.61 59.20 4.86
N ALA A 13 25.41 59.16 4.32
CA ALA A 13 24.55 58.00 4.47
C ALA A 13 25.00 56.88 3.54
N LEU A 14 25.65 55.86 4.08
CA LEU A 14 25.86 54.58 3.39
C LEU A 14 24.53 53.83 3.35
N MET A 15 23.85 53.84 2.22
CA MET A 15 22.78 52.84 1.93
C MET A 15 23.44 51.48 1.64
N SER A 16 23.42 50.60 2.62
CA SER A 16 23.71 49.17 2.41
C SER A 16 22.52 48.55 1.68
N VAL A 17 22.67 48.34 0.37
CA VAL A 17 21.75 47.46 -0.40
C VAL A 17 22.02 46.03 0.06
N GLN A 18 21.23 45.55 1.04
CA GLN A 18 21.14 44.12 1.31
C GLN A 18 20.37 43.48 0.18
N GLY A 19 21.07 42.95 -0.81
CA GLY A 19 20.48 42.03 -1.79
C GLY A 19 19.93 40.84 -1.05
N ALA A 20 18.60 40.79 -0.93
CA ALA A 20 17.88 39.58 -0.55
C ALA A 20 18.13 38.54 -1.64
N CYS A 21 19.10 37.67 -1.40
CA CYS A 21 19.22 36.42 -2.14
C CYS A 21 17.99 35.59 -1.74
N ALA A 22 16.90 35.71 -2.52
CA ALA A 22 15.81 34.76 -2.46
C ALA A 22 16.43 33.42 -2.88
N GLN A 23 16.76 32.60 -1.89
CA GLN A 23 16.97 31.19 -2.12
C GLN A 23 15.64 30.66 -2.67
N ASN A 24 15.58 30.45 -3.98
CA ASN A 24 14.59 29.59 -4.58
C ASN A 24 14.80 28.20 -3.95
N ALA A 25 14.16 27.92 -2.81
CA ALA A 25 13.90 26.58 -2.40
C ALA A 25 13.08 26.00 -3.56
N SER A 26 13.70 25.17 -4.39
CA SER A 26 12.96 24.34 -5.33
C SER A 26 11.94 23.60 -4.48
N ALA A 27 10.65 23.91 -4.67
CA ALA A 27 9.60 23.20 -3.98
C ALA A 27 9.86 21.70 -4.22
N GLU A 28 10.11 20.97 -3.14
CA GLU A 28 10.30 19.52 -3.26
C GLU A 28 9.05 18.96 -3.93
N VAL A 29 9.27 18.24 -5.03
CA VAL A 29 8.18 17.63 -5.78
C VAL A 29 7.49 16.62 -4.87
N PRO A 30 6.17 16.73 -4.64
CA PRO A 30 5.44 15.82 -3.76
C PRO A 30 5.68 14.37 -4.14
N ARG A 31 5.93 13.55 -3.13
CA ARG A 31 6.11 12.10 -3.27
C ARG A 31 5.14 11.38 -2.35
N HIS A 32 4.44 10.42 -2.89
CA HIS A 32 3.35 9.74 -2.22
C HIS A 32 3.66 8.25 -2.10
N VAL A 33 3.64 7.73 -0.89
CA VAL A 33 3.77 6.29 -0.63
C VAL A 33 2.43 5.63 -0.92
N VAL A 34 2.42 4.64 -1.81
CA VAL A 34 1.28 3.74 -2.08
C VAL A 34 1.71 2.34 -1.66
N ALA A 35 0.96 1.74 -0.74
CA ALA A 35 1.34 0.51 -0.05
C ALA A 35 0.26 -0.57 -0.12
N PHE A 36 0.69 -1.80 0.13
CA PHE A 36 -0.19 -2.94 0.41
C PHE A 36 0.35 -3.73 1.61
N TYR A 37 -0.56 -4.17 2.48
CA TYR A 37 -0.22 -4.96 3.65
C TYR A 37 -1.28 -6.04 3.93
N ASN A 38 -0.89 -7.31 3.90
CA ASN A 38 -1.66 -8.37 4.53
C ASN A 38 -1.37 -8.31 6.03
N VAL A 39 -2.40 -8.02 6.83
CA VAL A 39 -2.25 -7.73 8.26
C VAL A 39 -2.39 -8.97 9.14
N GLU A 40 -2.60 -10.14 8.56
CA GLU A 40 -2.77 -11.43 9.25
C GLU A 40 -3.94 -11.40 10.23
N ASP A 41 -5.14 -11.72 9.74
CA ASP A 41 -6.36 -11.93 10.53
C ASP A 41 -6.64 -10.80 11.56
N LEU A 42 -6.86 -9.55 11.08
CA LEU A 42 -7.27 -8.43 11.94
C LEU A 42 -8.78 -8.52 12.20
N PHE A 43 -9.15 -9.18 13.28
CA PHE A 43 -10.50 -9.30 13.82
C PHE A 43 -10.70 -8.37 15.01
N ASP A 44 -11.93 -7.96 15.27
CA ASP A 44 -12.31 -7.45 16.59
C ASP A 44 -12.55 -8.60 17.59
N THR A 45 -13.28 -8.38 18.66
CA THR A 45 -13.55 -9.39 19.70
C THR A 45 -15.03 -9.78 19.79
N GLU A 46 -15.82 -9.34 18.82
CA GLU A 46 -17.25 -9.60 18.73
C GLU A 46 -17.55 -10.70 17.68
N ASP A 47 -18.57 -11.49 17.91
CA ASP A 47 -18.99 -12.58 17.04
C ASP A 47 -19.81 -12.05 15.85
N ASP A 48 -19.36 -12.26 14.62
CA ASP A 48 -20.16 -12.01 13.42
C ASP A 48 -20.94 -13.28 13.05
N PRO A 49 -22.25 -13.33 13.28
CA PRO A 49 -23.05 -14.52 13.01
C PRO A 49 -23.12 -14.92 11.52
N LEU A 50 -22.54 -14.13 10.61
CA LEU A 50 -22.48 -14.38 9.17
C LEU A 50 -21.11 -14.89 8.71
N ALA A 51 -20.09 -14.86 9.57
CA ALA A 51 -18.74 -15.32 9.31
C ALA A 51 -18.39 -16.55 10.15
N ALA A 52 -17.33 -17.25 9.80
CA ALA A 52 -16.75 -18.32 10.60
C ALA A 52 -15.50 -17.77 11.32
N ASP A 53 -15.74 -16.90 12.31
CA ASP A 53 -14.76 -16.17 13.10
C ASP A 53 -14.65 -16.64 14.56
N GLU A 54 -15.41 -17.69 14.93
CA GLU A 54 -15.48 -18.18 16.30
C GLU A 54 -14.11 -18.50 16.93
N ASP A 55 -13.11 -18.82 16.10
CA ASP A 55 -11.72 -19.03 16.55
C ASP A 55 -11.04 -17.74 17.04
N MET A 56 -11.55 -16.57 16.63
CA MET A 56 -11.03 -15.23 16.95
C MET A 56 -11.78 -14.54 18.09
N LEU A 57 -12.53 -15.31 18.89
CA LEU A 57 -13.22 -14.77 20.07
C LEU A 57 -12.39 -14.92 21.35
N PRO A 58 -12.66 -14.09 22.37
CA PRO A 58 -11.91 -14.11 23.64
C PRO A 58 -11.93 -15.45 24.38
N LEU A 59 -13.01 -16.22 24.26
CA LEU A 59 -13.18 -17.53 24.92
C LEU A 59 -12.81 -18.72 24.04
N ALA A 60 -12.42 -18.49 22.80
CA ALA A 60 -11.95 -19.52 21.89
C ALA A 60 -10.53 -20.01 22.23
N ASP A 61 -10.09 -21.10 21.60
CA ASP A 61 -8.76 -21.67 21.83
C ASP A 61 -7.62 -20.70 21.53
N ARG A 62 -7.79 -19.79 20.55
CA ARG A 62 -6.84 -18.72 20.25
C ARG A 62 -6.83 -17.63 21.33
N GLY A 63 -7.96 -17.44 22.04
CA GLY A 63 -8.10 -16.46 23.10
C GLY A 63 -7.82 -15.03 22.62
N TRP A 64 -8.48 -14.60 21.56
CA TRP A 64 -8.32 -13.27 20.97
C TRP A 64 -9.06 -12.24 21.84
N THR A 65 -8.33 -11.66 22.80
CA THR A 65 -8.87 -10.71 23.77
C THR A 65 -8.69 -9.28 23.29
N GLU A 66 -9.46 -8.35 23.87
CA GLU A 66 -9.35 -6.90 23.64
C GLU A 66 -7.91 -6.40 23.81
N GLU A 67 -7.18 -6.92 24.82
CA GLU A 67 -5.78 -6.55 25.03
C GLU A 67 -4.88 -6.97 23.85
N ARG A 68 -5.14 -8.15 23.27
CA ARG A 68 -4.40 -8.64 22.09
C ARG A 68 -4.77 -7.87 20.84
N TYR A 69 -6.04 -7.56 20.66
CA TYR A 69 -6.54 -6.72 19.58
C TYR A 69 -5.89 -5.34 19.60
N GLU A 70 -5.92 -4.66 20.74
CA GLU A 70 -5.31 -3.34 20.89
C GLU A 70 -3.78 -3.39 20.68
N ALA A 71 -3.08 -4.40 21.18
CA ALA A 71 -1.64 -4.59 20.91
C ALA A 71 -1.34 -4.80 19.43
N LYS A 72 -2.21 -5.48 18.70
CA LYS A 72 -2.14 -5.67 17.26
C LYS A 72 -2.31 -4.34 16.53
N LEU A 73 -3.34 -3.57 16.86
CA LEU A 73 -3.60 -2.24 16.27
C LEU A 73 -2.41 -1.30 16.47
N GLN A 74 -1.85 -1.22 17.70
CA GLN A 74 -0.67 -0.42 17.98
C GLN A 74 0.55 -0.84 17.15
N SER A 75 0.74 -2.14 16.99
CA SER A 75 1.85 -2.69 16.19
C SER A 75 1.68 -2.37 14.70
N LEU A 76 0.47 -2.51 14.16
CA LEU A 76 0.14 -2.14 12.78
C LEU A 76 0.29 -0.63 12.54
N ALA A 77 -0.21 0.20 13.45
CA ALA A 77 -0.06 1.65 13.38
C ALA A 77 1.42 2.07 13.37
N ARG A 78 2.26 1.41 14.19
CA ARG A 78 3.71 1.62 14.16
C ARG A 78 4.33 1.29 12.81
N VAL A 79 3.88 0.21 12.15
CA VAL A 79 4.32 -0.13 10.78
C VAL A 79 3.94 0.98 9.81
N VAL A 80 2.68 1.40 9.84
CA VAL A 80 2.17 2.47 8.95
C VAL A 80 2.95 3.77 9.14
N ALA A 81 3.16 4.19 10.40
CA ALA A 81 3.90 5.42 10.73
C ALA A 81 5.34 5.42 10.21
N GLN A 82 6.00 4.26 10.17
CA GLN A 82 7.40 4.13 9.76
C GLN A 82 7.61 3.77 8.30
N MET A 83 6.54 3.39 7.60
CA MET A 83 6.63 2.95 6.20
C MET A 83 6.77 4.13 5.25
N GLY A 84 7.99 4.37 4.76
CA GLY A 84 8.29 5.50 3.89
C GLY A 84 8.30 6.84 4.63
N GLU A 85 8.68 6.84 5.92
CA GLU A 85 8.68 8.00 6.82
C GLU A 85 9.37 9.24 6.23
N GLU A 86 10.36 9.04 5.33
CA GLU A 86 11.03 10.12 4.61
C GLU A 86 10.10 10.88 3.62
N TYR A 87 8.92 10.32 3.31
CA TYR A 87 7.90 10.90 2.41
C TYR A 87 6.60 11.27 3.14
N GLY A 88 6.61 11.16 4.48
CA GLY A 88 5.42 11.32 5.31
C GLY A 88 4.55 10.05 5.37
N PHE A 89 3.37 10.17 5.94
CA PHE A 89 2.43 9.03 6.03
C PHE A 89 2.02 8.55 4.64
N PRO A 90 1.85 7.22 4.43
CA PRO A 90 1.34 6.67 3.17
C PRO A 90 0.05 7.36 2.70
N ALA A 91 -0.02 7.67 1.42
CA ALA A 91 -1.20 8.28 0.81
C ALA A 91 -2.35 7.28 0.64
N LEU A 92 -1.98 6.01 0.41
CA LEU A 92 -2.91 4.90 0.21
C LEU A 92 -2.29 3.60 0.69
N ILE A 93 -3.06 2.83 1.45
CA ILE A 93 -2.69 1.48 1.90
C ILE A 93 -3.85 0.54 1.57
N GLY A 94 -3.63 -0.41 0.65
CA GLY A 94 -4.50 -1.57 0.50
C GLY A 94 -4.19 -2.56 1.62
N MET A 95 -5.21 -3.09 2.26
CA MET A 95 -5.08 -4.04 3.37
C MET A 95 -5.82 -5.32 3.02
N ALA A 96 -5.30 -6.46 3.42
CA ALA A 96 -5.98 -7.75 3.34
C ALA A 96 -6.02 -8.42 4.70
N GLU A 97 -6.96 -9.34 4.88
CA GLU A 97 -7.26 -10.04 6.12
C GLU A 97 -7.73 -9.07 7.21
N VAL A 98 -8.64 -8.18 6.82
CA VAL A 98 -9.40 -7.30 7.71
C VAL A 98 -10.84 -7.81 7.78
N GLU A 99 -11.38 -7.91 8.98
CA GLU A 99 -12.70 -8.45 9.19
C GLU A 99 -13.81 -7.52 8.71
N ASN A 100 -13.79 -6.28 9.21
CA ASN A 100 -14.86 -5.33 8.98
C ASN A 100 -14.34 -3.89 8.87
N ARG A 101 -15.25 -2.95 8.63
CA ARG A 101 -14.91 -1.52 8.58
C ARG A 101 -14.36 -1.01 9.91
N ALA A 102 -14.94 -1.46 11.03
CA ALA A 102 -14.60 -0.93 12.36
C ALA A 102 -13.13 -1.20 12.71
N VAL A 103 -12.59 -2.39 12.42
CA VAL A 103 -11.18 -2.70 12.71
C VAL A 103 -10.19 -1.81 11.92
N ILE A 104 -10.59 -1.36 10.72
CA ILE A 104 -9.77 -0.42 9.93
C ILE A 104 -9.89 1.01 10.49
N GLU A 105 -11.08 1.41 10.95
CA GLU A 105 -11.32 2.71 11.59
C GLU A 105 -10.59 2.79 12.94
N ASP A 106 -10.60 1.72 13.74
CA ASP A 106 -9.86 1.63 14.99
C ASP A 106 -8.34 1.74 14.76
N LEU A 107 -7.83 1.09 13.70
CA LEU A 107 -6.45 1.27 13.29
C LEU A 107 -6.15 2.74 12.91
N ALA A 108 -7.03 3.39 12.16
CA ALA A 108 -6.84 4.78 11.70
C ALA A 108 -6.77 5.78 12.88
N THR A 109 -7.41 5.47 14.00
CA THR A 109 -7.43 6.33 15.20
C THR A 109 -6.25 6.13 16.14
N GLN A 110 -5.41 5.12 15.90
CA GLN A 110 -4.24 4.86 16.73
C GLN A 110 -3.28 6.07 16.80
N GLU A 111 -2.79 6.40 17.98
CA GLU A 111 -1.98 7.61 18.26
C GLU A 111 -0.84 7.81 17.25
N ALA A 112 -0.17 6.73 16.86
CA ALA A 112 0.98 6.78 15.96
C ALA A 112 0.64 7.29 14.55
N ILE A 113 -0.61 7.22 14.12
CA ILE A 113 -1.06 7.59 12.76
C ILE A 113 -2.29 8.50 12.73
N ALA A 114 -2.92 8.79 13.86
CA ALA A 114 -4.13 9.64 13.93
C ALA A 114 -3.94 11.00 13.26
N ALA A 115 -2.73 11.57 13.33
CA ALA A 115 -2.39 12.84 12.68
C ALA A 115 -2.42 12.77 11.14
N ALA A 116 -2.44 11.59 10.54
CA ALA A 116 -2.56 11.41 9.09
C ALA A 116 -3.98 11.71 8.57
N GLY A 117 -4.99 11.64 9.44
CA GLY A 117 -6.39 11.89 9.09
C GLY A 117 -6.91 10.89 8.06
N TYR A 118 -6.59 9.61 8.25
CA TYR A 118 -7.01 8.57 7.32
C TYR A 118 -8.53 8.40 7.27
N GLU A 119 -9.02 8.17 6.06
CA GLU A 119 -10.37 7.68 5.78
C GLU A 119 -10.34 6.23 5.27
N VAL A 120 -11.48 5.55 5.35
CA VAL A 120 -11.62 4.11 5.07
C VAL A 120 -12.54 3.88 3.87
N CYS A 121 -12.06 3.05 2.93
CA CYS A 121 -12.89 2.42 1.91
C CYS A 121 -12.95 0.91 2.17
N TYR A 122 -14.15 0.41 2.49
CA TYR A 122 -14.38 -1.00 2.83
C TYR A 122 -15.81 -1.40 2.49
N ALA A 123 -15.99 -2.65 2.09
CA ALA A 123 -17.28 -3.34 1.99
C ALA A 123 -17.05 -4.84 2.17
N ASP A 124 -18.00 -5.49 2.85
CA ASP A 124 -17.97 -6.93 3.08
C ASP A 124 -18.06 -7.70 1.77
N SER A 125 -17.43 -8.87 1.74
CA SER A 125 -17.52 -9.83 0.66
C SER A 125 -18.23 -11.11 1.11
N ARG A 126 -18.18 -12.14 0.28
CA ARG A 126 -18.77 -13.44 0.58
C ARG A 126 -17.74 -14.48 1.03
N ASP A 127 -16.58 -14.07 1.49
CA ASP A 127 -15.62 -14.99 2.10
C ASP A 127 -16.19 -15.53 3.40
N SER A 128 -16.23 -16.84 3.53
CA SER A 128 -16.88 -17.50 4.67
C SER A 128 -16.16 -17.28 6.01
N ARG A 129 -14.92 -16.80 5.99
CA ARG A 129 -14.15 -16.50 7.20
C ARG A 129 -14.35 -15.06 7.68
N GLY A 130 -15.10 -14.25 6.94
CA GLY A 130 -15.28 -12.84 7.25
C GLY A 130 -14.02 -11.99 7.12
N ILE A 131 -13.08 -12.36 6.25
CA ILE A 131 -11.88 -11.54 5.99
C ILE A 131 -11.90 -10.94 4.61
N ASP A 132 -11.61 -9.66 4.52
CA ASP A 132 -11.78 -8.88 3.31
C ASP A 132 -10.56 -8.07 2.93
N VAL A 133 -10.76 -7.23 1.89
CA VAL A 133 -9.80 -6.26 1.40
C VAL A 133 -10.38 -4.86 1.54
N GLY A 134 -9.63 -3.98 2.19
CA GLY A 134 -10.02 -2.59 2.39
C GLY A 134 -8.88 -1.63 2.12
N PHE A 135 -9.17 -0.33 2.30
CA PHE A 135 -8.17 0.71 2.15
C PHE A 135 -8.22 1.70 3.30
N LEU A 136 -7.01 2.12 3.72
CA LEU A 136 -6.76 3.39 4.39
C LEU A 136 -6.21 4.38 3.38
N TYR A 137 -6.76 5.60 3.32
CA TYR A 137 -6.24 6.63 2.43
C TYR A 137 -6.27 8.02 3.08
N ARG A 138 -5.38 8.89 2.64
CA ARG A 138 -5.32 10.28 3.06
C ARG A 138 -6.11 11.15 2.08
N PRO A 139 -7.23 11.76 2.50
CA PRO A 139 -8.08 12.56 1.62
C PRO A 139 -7.42 13.87 1.14
N ASP A 140 -6.39 14.35 1.86
CA ASP A 140 -5.59 15.51 1.43
C ASP A 140 -4.63 15.20 0.26
N VAL A 141 -4.42 13.91 -0.07
CA VAL A 141 -3.54 13.45 -1.16
C VAL A 141 -4.32 12.72 -2.25
N LEU A 142 -5.15 11.75 -1.86
CA LEU A 142 -5.98 10.96 -2.76
C LEU A 142 -7.43 11.40 -2.66
N HIS A 143 -7.94 12.05 -3.70
CA HIS A 143 -9.36 12.29 -3.85
C HIS A 143 -10.04 11.05 -4.42
N VAL A 144 -10.92 10.41 -3.67
CA VAL A 144 -11.70 9.24 -4.10
C VAL A 144 -12.97 9.72 -4.81
N ASP A 145 -13.05 9.52 -6.12
CA ASP A 145 -14.25 9.82 -6.91
C ASP A 145 -15.33 8.74 -6.69
N THR A 146 -14.92 7.45 -6.69
CA THR A 146 -15.78 6.30 -6.37
C THR A 146 -15.00 5.18 -5.68
N PHE A 147 -15.69 4.48 -4.78
CA PHE A 147 -15.28 3.18 -4.24
C PHE A 147 -16.38 2.15 -4.50
N HIS A 148 -15.99 0.95 -4.92
CA HIS A 148 -16.92 -0.19 -5.06
C HIS A 148 -16.14 -1.50 -4.97
N THR A 149 -16.84 -2.60 -4.74
CA THR A 149 -16.29 -3.95 -4.85
C THR A 149 -16.73 -4.59 -6.16
N VAL A 150 -15.92 -5.52 -6.63
CA VAL A 150 -16.22 -6.36 -7.79
C VAL A 150 -16.16 -7.81 -7.35
N GLU A 151 -17.29 -8.51 -7.49
CA GLU A 151 -17.37 -9.92 -7.19
C GLU A 151 -16.32 -10.72 -7.94
N ALA A 152 -15.54 -11.52 -7.21
CA ALA A 152 -14.54 -12.39 -7.80
C ALA A 152 -15.21 -13.62 -8.45
N ASP A 153 -15.44 -13.58 -9.75
CA ASP A 153 -15.95 -14.70 -10.55
C ASP A 153 -14.83 -15.72 -10.85
N CYS A 154 -14.40 -16.42 -9.81
CA CYS A 154 -13.25 -17.34 -9.85
C CYS A 154 -13.65 -18.80 -9.54
N GLY A 155 -14.92 -19.08 -9.44
CA GLY A 155 -15.46 -20.41 -9.11
C GLY A 155 -15.74 -20.57 -7.61
N TYR A 156 -16.23 -21.76 -7.24
CA TYR A 156 -16.59 -22.07 -5.84
C TYR A 156 -15.44 -22.82 -5.13
N PRO A 157 -15.22 -22.63 -3.80
CA PRO A 157 -15.92 -21.68 -2.93
C PRO A 157 -15.64 -20.23 -3.32
N LEU A 158 -16.55 -19.35 -2.89
CA LEU A 158 -16.41 -17.92 -3.10
C LEU A 158 -15.17 -17.42 -2.36
N THR A 159 -14.56 -16.39 -2.89
CA THR A 159 -13.41 -15.73 -2.28
C THR A 159 -13.70 -14.24 -2.12
N ARG A 160 -12.78 -13.51 -1.52
CA ARG A 160 -12.88 -12.06 -1.32
C ARG A 160 -13.13 -11.34 -2.63
N ASP A 161 -14.00 -10.36 -2.59
CA ASP A 161 -14.23 -9.44 -3.69
C ASP A 161 -13.00 -8.55 -3.92
N PHE A 162 -12.89 -8.00 -5.12
CA PHE A 162 -11.84 -7.03 -5.42
C PHE A 162 -12.31 -5.65 -4.97
N ALA A 163 -11.53 -4.98 -4.14
CA ALA A 163 -11.80 -3.60 -3.74
C ALA A 163 -11.22 -2.63 -4.78
N VAL A 164 -12.04 -1.66 -5.22
CA VAL A 164 -11.70 -0.76 -6.33
C VAL A 164 -11.91 0.69 -5.93
N ILE A 165 -10.85 1.50 -6.09
CA ILE A 165 -10.91 2.96 -6.02
C ILE A 165 -10.69 3.52 -7.43
N ASP A 166 -11.56 4.44 -7.85
CA ASP A 166 -11.33 5.37 -8.96
C ASP A 166 -11.22 6.77 -8.35
N GLY A 167 -10.13 7.46 -8.58
CA GLY A 167 -9.85 8.71 -7.88
C GLY A 167 -8.70 9.49 -8.54
N ARG A 168 -8.11 10.45 -7.78
CA ARG A 168 -7.05 11.33 -8.28
C ARG A 168 -5.96 11.57 -7.25
N ILE A 169 -4.71 11.50 -7.71
CA ILE A 169 -3.53 11.98 -6.99
C ILE A 169 -2.89 13.09 -7.82
N ASP A 170 -2.61 14.25 -7.22
CA ASP A 170 -2.05 15.42 -7.91
C ASP A 170 -2.87 15.83 -9.17
N GLY A 171 -4.19 15.60 -9.15
CA GLY A 171 -5.10 15.89 -10.26
C GLY A 171 -5.11 14.85 -11.38
N GLU A 172 -4.24 13.84 -11.36
CA GLU A 172 -4.24 12.75 -12.34
C GLU A 172 -5.10 11.59 -11.87
N ARG A 173 -5.90 11.04 -12.80
CA ARG A 173 -6.77 9.91 -12.52
C ARG A 173 -5.96 8.65 -12.21
N ILE A 174 -6.31 7.99 -11.11
CA ILE A 174 -5.74 6.71 -10.70
C ILE A 174 -6.86 5.70 -10.48
N TYR A 175 -6.71 4.51 -11.04
CA TYR A 175 -7.61 3.38 -10.85
C TYR A 175 -6.86 2.29 -10.09
N VAL A 176 -7.30 2.01 -8.88
CA VAL A 176 -6.63 1.08 -7.97
C VAL A 176 -7.51 -0.14 -7.75
N VAL A 177 -6.94 -1.32 -7.94
CA VAL A 177 -7.60 -2.60 -7.64
C VAL A 177 -6.78 -3.32 -6.58
N ALA A 178 -7.37 -3.59 -5.43
CA ALA A 178 -6.76 -4.42 -4.39
C ALA A 178 -7.40 -5.79 -4.34
N VAL A 179 -6.57 -6.83 -4.17
CA VAL A 179 -6.99 -8.23 -4.20
C VAL A 179 -6.33 -9.03 -3.08
N HIS A 180 -7.03 -10.06 -2.60
CA HIS A 180 -6.43 -11.13 -1.82
C HIS A 180 -6.81 -12.46 -2.46
N LEU A 181 -5.90 -13.05 -3.22
CA LEU A 181 -6.18 -14.23 -4.03
C LEU A 181 -6.16 -15.53 -3.20
N PRO A 182 -6.83 -16.60 -3.67
CA PRO A 182 -6.87 -17.89 -2.98
C PRO A 182 -5.49 -18.45 -2.62
N SER A 183 -5.35 -18.92 -1.38
CA SER A 183 -4.11 -19.48 -0.84
C SER A 183 -3.62 -20.67 -1.64
N ARG A 184 -2.28 -20.86 -1.68
CA ARG A 184 -1.64 -22.02 -2.31
C ARG A 184 -2.00 -23.36 -1.67
N ARG A 185 -2.53 -23.37 -0.44
CA ARG A 185 -2.93 -24.61 0.29
C ARG A 185 -3.95 -25.44 -0.49
N GLY A 186 -4.76 -24.81 -1.36
CA GLY A 186 -5.72 -25.49 -2.23
C GLY A 186 -5.11 -26.18 -3.47
N GLY A 187 -3.79 -26.22 -3.62
CA GLY A 187 -3.09 -26.91 -4.71
C GLY A 187 -3.49 -26.40 -6.11
N GLU A 188 -3.61 -27.34 -7.07
CA GLU A 188 -3.93 -27.00 -8.47
C GLU A 188 -5.30 -26.33 -8.65
N TRP A 189 -6.25 -26.64 -7.77
CA TRP A 189 -7.56 -26.02 -7.82
C TRP A 189 -7.47 -24.53 -7.47
N ALA A 190 -6.78 -24.17 -6.38
CA ALA A 190 -6.54 -22.78 -6.02
C ALA A 190 -5.69 -22.04 -7.07
N GLU A 191 -4.77 -22.73 -7.76
CA GLU A 191 -4.05 -22.15 -8.89
C GLU A 191 -5.01 -21.78 -10.02
N ARG A 192 -5.98 -22.65 -10.36
CA ARG A 192 -6.99 -22.33 -11.37
C ARG A 192 -7.84 -21.13 -10.97
N GLN A 193 -8.25 -21.05 -9.70
CA GLN A 193 -8.97 -19.89 -9.18
C GLN A 193 -8.14 -18.62 -9.28
N ARG A 194 -6.91 -18.60 -8.77
CA ARG A 194 -6.02 -17.41 -8.88
C ARG A 194 -5.89 -16.94 -10.31
N ARG A 195 -5.76 -17.86 -11.25
CA ARG A 195 -5.67 -17.53 -12.69
C ARG A 195 -6.98 -16.94 -13.24
N ALA A 196 -8.13 -17.43 -12.82
CA ALA A 196 -9.43 -16.87 -13.19
C ALA A 196 -9.59 -15.45 -12.63
N CYS A 197 -9.30 -15.27 -11.33
CA CYS A 197 -9.34 -13.97 -10.66
C CYS A 197 -8.45 -12.93 -11.36
N VAL A 198 -7.18 -13.22 -11.59
CA VAL A 198 -6.29 -12.24 -12.26
C VAL A 198 -6.66 -12.00 -13.72
N SER A 199 -7.29 -12.96 -14.39
CA SER A 199 -7.83 -12.74 -15.74
C SER A 199 -9.03 -11.80 -15.73
N GLN A 200 -9.84 -11.81 -14.67
CA GLN A 200 -10.93 -10.85 -14.45
C GLN A 200 -10.35 -9.46 -14.18
N VAL A 201 -9.38 -9.35 -13.25
CA VAL A 201 -8.67 -8.08 -13.00
C VAL A 201 -8.05 -7.53 -14.29
N ARG A 202 -7.45 -8.40 -15.11
CA ARG A 202 -6.90 -7.98 -16.42
C ARG A 202 -7.96 -7.38 -17.31
N ARG A 203 -9.14 -7.97 -17.44
CA ARG A 203 -10.24 -7.40 -18.22
C ARG A 203 -10.72 -6.05 -17.70
N MET A 204 -10.78 -5.88 -16.35
CA MET A 204 -11.10 -4.58 -15.72
C MET A 204 -10.06 -3.52 -16.11
N VAL A 205 -8.78 -3.83 -15.99
CA VAL A 205 -7.67 -2.95 -16.37
C VAL A 205 -7.73 -2.58 -17.87
N ASP A 206 -7.96 -3.56 -18.72
CA ASP A 206 -8.06 -3.31 -20.16
C ASP A 206 -9.25 -2.43 -20.51
N SER A 207 -10.41 -2.64 -19.85
CA SER A 207 -11.61 -1.83 -20.04
C SER A 207 -11.41 -0.37 -19.64
N VAL A 208 -10.87 -0.11 -18.43
CA VAL A 208 -10.66 1.27 -17.98
C VAL A 208 -9.63 2.00 -18.84
N ARG A 209 -8.56 1.31 -19.27
CA ARG A 209 -7.54 1.88 -20.15
C ARG A 209 -8.01 2.09 -21.59
N ALA A 210 -8.95 1.30 -22.07
CA ALA A 210 -9.59 1.52 -23.36
C ALA A 210 -10.50 2.75 -23.36
N ALA A 211 -11.16 3.01 -22.21
CA ALA A 211 -12.01 4.20 -22.02
C ALA A 211 -11.17 5.48 -21.80
N ASP A 212 -10.01 5.36 -21.14
CA ASP A 212 -9.12 6.47 -20.83
C ASP A 212 -7.66 5.99 -20.88
N ALA A 213 -6.95 6.30 -21.97
CA ALA A 213 -5.55 5.90 -22.15
C ALA A 213 -4.59 6.60 -21.16
N ALA A 214 -5.00 7.73 -20.57
CA ALA A 214 -4.19 8.49 -19.62
C ALA A 214 -4.30 7.94 -18.19
N VAL A 215 -5.33 7.12 -17.88
CA VAL A 215 -5.55 6.59 -16.54
C VAL A 215 -4.32 5.85 -16.01
N LYS A 216 -3.94 6.18 -14.79
CA LYS A 216 -2.88 5.47 -14.06
C LYS A 216 -3.52 4.27 -13.35
N VAL A 217 -3.03 3.06 -13.61
CA VAL A 217 -3.59 1.85 -13.00
C VAL A 217 -2.60 1.26 -12.01
N VAL A 218 -3.12 0.89 -10.84
CA VAL A 218 -2.40 0.17 -9.79
C VAL A 218 -3.21 -1.08 -9.44
N VAL A 219 -2.59 -2.26 -9.55
CA VAL A 219 -3.14 -3.53 -9.04
C VAL A 219 -2.24 -3.95 -7.88
N MET A 220 -2.80 -4.05 -6.69
CA MET A 220 -2.05 -4.43 -5.49
C MET A 220 -2.71 -5.59 -4.77
N GLY A 221 -1.95 -6.34 -3.99
CA GLY A 221 -2.56 -7.41 -3.21
C GLY A 221 -1.58 -8.48 -2.77
N ASP A 222 -2.09 -9.34 -1.88
CA ASP A 222 -1.54 -10.69 -1.69
C ASP A 222 -2.00 -11.55 -2.87
N MET A 223 -1.10 -11.71 -3.82
CA MET A 223 -1.37 -12.48 -5.03
C MET A 223 -1.35 -13.99 -4.78
N ASN A 224 -0.90 -14.44 -3.60
CA ASN A 224 -0.63 -15.84 -3.29
C ASN A 224 0.15 -16.57 -4.40
N ASP A 225 0.76 -15.80 -5.29
CA ASP A 225 1.64 -16.23 -6.38
C ASP A 225 2.81 -15.26 -6.54
N GLU A 226 3.95 -15.79 -6.97
CA GLU A 226 5.14 -14.97 -7.19
C GLU A 226 5.12 -14.30 -8.58
N PRO A 227 5.90 -13.22 -8.81
CA PRO A 227 5.96 -12.49 -10.08
C PRO A 227 6.24 -13.35 -11.32
N HIS A 228 6.80 -14.54 -11.15
CA HIS A 228 7.11 -15.45 -12.26
C HIS A 228 6.02 -16.51 -12.53
N ASN A 229 5.06 -16.67 -11.60
CA ASN A 229 3.96 -17.61 -11.77
C ASN A 229 3.11 -17.25 -12.99
N ARG A 230 2.43 -18.23 -13.55
CA ARG A 230 1.65 -18.08 -14.77
C ARG A 230 0.54 -17.05 -14.63
N SER A 231 -0.16 -17.07 -13.48
CA SER A 231 -1.21 -16.11 -13.13
C SER A 231 -0.74 -14.66 -13.31
N ILE A 232 0.40 -14.31 -12.70
CA ILE A 232 0.94 -12.95 -12.72
C ILE A 232 1.58 -12.61 -14.08
N LYS A 233 2.46 -13.50 -14.55
CA LYS A 233 3.26 -13.20 -15.73
C LYS A 233 2.47 -13.26 -17.04
N ARG A 234 1.51 -14.20 -17.17
CA ARG A 234 0.79 -14.46 -18.42
C ARG A 234 -0.66 -14.01 -18.35
N ASP A 235 -1.39 -14.44 -17.32
CA ASP A 235 -2.83 -14.25 -17.25
C ASP A 235 -3.16 -12.79 -16.85
N LEU A 236 -2.43 -12.17 -15.89
CA LEU A 236 -2.48 -10.74 -15.61
C LEU A 236 -1.64 -9.91 -16.61
N GLY A 237 -0.61 -10.51 -17.21
CA GLY A 237 0.27 -9.83 -18.15
C GLY A 237 1.29 -8.88 -17.50
N ALA A 238 1.69 -9.14 -16.24
CA ALA A 238 2.62 -8.29 -15.52
C ALA A 238 4.08 -8.77 -15.69
N ARG A 239 4.98 -7.85 -16.01
CA ARG A 239 6.39 -8.14 -16.31
C ARG A 239 7.33 -7.23 -15.51
N GLY A 240 8.53 -7.73 -15.21
CA GLY A 240 9.58 -6.96 -14.52
C GLY A 240 10.32 -5.95 -15.45
N ARG A 241 9.76 -5.61 -16.58
CA ARG A 241 10.26 -4.58 -17.51
C ARG A 241 9.07 -3.98 -18.25
N VAL A 242 9.18 -2.74 -18.61
CA VAL A 242 8.26 -2.10 -19.54
C VAL A 242 8.61 -2.56 -20.96
N ASP A 243 7.64 -3.04 -21.71
CA ASP A 243 7.77 -3.57 -23.06
C ASP A 243 6.51 -3.16 -23.85
N GLY A 244 6.46 -1.90 -24.26
CA GLY A 244 5.27 -1.27 -24.85
C GLY A 244 4.13 -1.07 -23.85
N ASP A 245 2.94 -0.77 -24.37
CA ASP A 245 1.74 -0.43 -23.57
C ASP A 245 0.85 -1.63 -23.22
N THR A 246 1.16 -2.81 -23.73
CA THR A 246 0.30 -4.00 -23.61
C THR A 246 0.48 -4.76 -22.31
N HIS A 247 1.59 -4.56 -21.60
CA HIS A 247 1.94 -5.30 -20.40
C HIS A 247 2.02 -4.38 -19.19
N LEU A 248 1.49 -4.85 -18.06
CA LEU A 248 1.69 -4.18 -16.79
C LEU A 248 3.13 -4.33 -16.31
N TYR A 249 3.61 -3.36 -15.56
CA TYR A 249 4.93 -3.39 -14.96
C TYR A 249 4.87 -3.88 -13.51
N ASN A 250 5.67 -4.90 -13.19
CA ASN A 250 5.81 -5.43 -11.85
C ASN A 250 7.19 -5.07 -11.26
N PRO A 251 7.29 -4.04 -10.42
CA PRO A 251 8.56 -3.62 -9.82
C PRO A 251 9.14 -4.65 -8.84
N PHE A 252 8.34 -5.61 -8.36
CA PHE A 252 8.76 -6.65 -7.42
C PHE A 252 9.44 -7.86 -8.07
N ALA A 253 9.35 -8.01 -9.39
CA ALA A 253 10.00 -9.10 -10.11
C ALA A 253 11.53 -9.16 -9.90
N ALA A 254 12.18 -8.01 -9.71
CA ALA A 254 13.60 -7.94 -9.40
C ALA A 254 13.92 -8.35 -7.94
N ARG A 255 13.02 -8.04 -6.99
CA ARG A 255 13.16 -8.39 -5.57
C ARG A 255 13.17 -9.90 -5.35
N ARG A 256 12.25 -10.59 -5.98
CA ARG A 256 12.20 -12.05 -5.97
C ARG A 256 13.50 -12.68 -6.44
N ARG A 257 14.12 -12.18 -7.51
CA ARG A 257 15.41 -12.68 -8.03
C ARG A 257 16.55 -12.49 -7.03
N ALA A 258 16.48 -11.51 -6.15
CA ALA A 258 17.45 -11.26 -5.09
C ALA A 258 17.18 -12.10 -3.82
N GLY A 259 16.26 -13.07 -3.85
CA GLY A 259 15.90 -13.89 -2.68
C GLY A 259 15.20 -13.09 -1.57
N ARG A 260 14.57 -11.98 -1.91
CA ARG A 260 13.83 -11.12 -0.97
C ARG A 260 12.34 -11.29 -1.22
N GLY A 261 11.56 -11.42 -0.15
CA GLY A 261 10.13 -11.63 -0.21
C GLY A 261 9.39 -10.81 0.84
N SER A 262 8.08 -10.86 0.76
CA SER A 262 7.16 -10.31 1.76
C SER A 262 6.67 -11.37 2.75
N TYR A 263 6.72 -12.63 2.37
CA TYR A 263 6.27 -13.79 3.14
C TYR A 263 7.36 -14.84 3.23
N SER A 264 7.42 -15.58 4.34
CA SER A 264 8.37 -16.69 4.52
C SER A 264 7.66 -17.98 4.88
N TYR A 265 7.91 -19.03 4.12
CA TYR A 265 7.40 -20.35 4.39
C TYR A 265 8.52 -21.40 4.29
N ASP A 266 8.65 -22.26 5.30
CA ASP A 266 9.69 -23.29 5.39
C ASP A 266 11.10 -22.75 5.08
N GLY A 267 11.43 -21.59 5.69
CA GLY A 267 12.72 -20.92 5.53
C GLY A 267 12.97 -20.30 4.14
N ARG A 268 11.96 -20.29 3.26
CA ARG A 268 12.05 -19.72 1.92
C ARG A 268 11.23 -18.45 1.82
N TRP A 269 11.87 -17.39 1.34
CA TRP A 269 11.21 -16.14 1.06
C TRP A 269 10.42 -16.19 -0.25
N ASN A 270 9.15 -15.77 -0.19
CA ASN A 270 8.25 -15.65 -1.31
C ASN A 270 7.82 -14.17 -1.47
N MET A 271 7.65 -13.72 -2.72
CA MET A 271 7.18 -12.38 -3.05
C MET A 271 5.69 -12.45 -3.43
N LEU A 272 4.83 -12.64 -2.41
CA LEU A 272 3.40 -12.82 -2.61
C LEU A 272 2.66 -11.49 -2.72
N ASP A 273 3.06 -10.52 -1.88
CA ASP A 273 2.49 -9.18 -1.87
C ASP A 273 3.16 -8.34 -2.96
N GLN A 274 2.36 -7.76 -3.85
CA GLN A 274 2.85 -7.06 -5.03
C GLN A 274 2.01 -5.82 -5.31
N ILE A 275 2.66 -4.79 -5.86
CA ILE A 275 2.02 -3.62 -6.45
C ILE A 275 2.47 -3.55 -7.91
N ILE A 276 1.52 -3.75 -8.81
CA ILE A 276 1.71 -3.85 -10.25
C ILE A 276 1.07 -2.63 -10.89
N VAL A 277 1.76 -1.98 -11.82
CA VAL A 277 1.31 -0.70 -12.36
C VAL A 277 1.21 -0.68 -13.88
N SER A 278 0.41 0.23 -14.41
CA SER A 278 0.34 0.47 -15.85
C SER A 278 1.65 1.09 -16.38
N PRO A 279 2.00 0.86 -17.65
CA PRO A 279 3.25 1.34 -18.23
C PRO A 279 3.43 2.85 -18.18
N ASN A 280 2.34 3.63 -18.28
CA ASN A 280 2.36 5.08 -18.22
C ASN A 280 2.76 5.65 -16.84
N LEU A 281 2.75 4.84 -15.78
CA LEU A 281 3.37 5.18 -14.49
C LEU A 281 4.91 5.01 -14.50
N VAL A 282 5.49 4.35 -15.52
CA VAL A 282 6.94 4.14 -15.60
C VAL A 282 7.57 4.98 -16.67
N GLY A 283 6.94 5.06 -17.84
CA GLY A 283 7.45 5.76 -19.03
C GLY A 283 6.55 6.91 -19.51
N GLY A 284 5.66 7.42 -18.67
CA GLY A 284 4.72 8.51 -18.99
C GLY A 284 5.38 9.87 -19.24
N ASP A 285 4.56 10.89 -19.47
CA ASP A 285 4.98 12.24 -19.79
C ASP A 285 5.86 12.85 -18.68
N ILE A 286 6.82 13.67 -19.08
CA ILE A 286 7.67 14.43 -18.15
C ILE A 286 6.76 15.38 -17.35
N GLY A 287 6.90 15.35 -16.00
CA GLY A 287 6.07 16.14 -15.09
C GLY A 287 4.72 15.52 -14.73
N GLY A 288 4.36 14.37 -15.30
CA GLY A 288 3.20 13.58 -14.88
C GLY A 288 3.50 12.68 -13.68
N LEU A 289 2.42 12.17 -13.03
CA LEU A 289 2.54 11.21 -11.93
C LEU A 289 3.17 9.90 -12.41
N ARG A 290 4.23 9.47 -11.72
CA ARG A 290 4.98 8.26 -12.09
C ARG A 290 5.57 7.56 -10.87
N LEU A 291 6.05 6.33 -11.07
CA LEU A 291 6.92 5.66 -10.11
C LEU A 291 8.22 6.44 -9.96
N CYS A 292 8.52 6.88 -8.75
CA CYS A 292 9.80 7.48 -8.44
C CYS A 292 10.93 6.46 -8.57
N ARG A 293 12.00 6.89 -9.20
CA ARG A 293 13.19 6.08 -9.37
C ARG A 293 14.05 6.14 -8.12
N ILE A 294 14.57 4.99 -7.71
CA ILE A 294 15.52 4.87 -6.64
C ILE A 294 16.79 4.29 -7.26
N ASP A 295 17.92 4.96 -7.08
CA ASP A 295 19.19 4.60 -7.71
C ASP A 295 19.07 4.38 -9.23
N GLY A 296 18.28 5.23 -9.90
CA GLY A 296 18.03 5.17 -11.34
C GLY A 296 17.07 4.07 -11.81
N ARG A 297 16.44 3.36 -10.90
CA ARG A 297 15.51 2.27 -11.19
C ARG A 297 14.16 2.49 -10.51
N ALA A 298 13.07 2.34 -11.26
CA ALA A 298 11.74 2.22 -10.66
C ALA A 298 11.62 0.85 -9.98
N MET A 299 11.47 0.81 -8.67
CA MET A 299 11.45 -0.44 -7.90
C MET A 299 10.39 -0.41 -6.80
N GLY A 300 9.72 -1.53 -6.59
CA GLY A 300 8.96 -1.79 -5.38
C GLY A 300 9.87 -1.96 -4.17
N ARG A 301 9.35 -1.70 -3.00
CA ARG A 301 10.03 -1.88 -1.72
C ARG A 301 9.26 -2.82 -0.82
N VAL A 302 9.98 -3.64 -0.04
CA VAL A 302 9.44 -4.38 1.10
C VAL A 302 9.87 -3.60 2.33
N PHE A 303 8.91 -3.15 3.13
CA PHE A 303 9.21 -2.51 4.41
C PHE A 303 9.56 -3.60 5.42
N ARG A 304 10.67 -3.38 6.13
CA ARG A 304 11.21 -4.35 7.08
C ARG A 304 11.95 -3.62 8.19
N ARG A 305 11.63 -3.99 9.43
CA ARG A 305 12.35 -3.57 10.64
C ARG A 305 12.66 -4.81 11.48
N GLU A 306 13.71 -4.76 12.29
CA GLU A 306 14.12 -5.89 13.13
C GLU A 306 13.00 -6.36 14.08
N TRP A 307 12.24 -5.41 14.63
CA TRP A 307 11.14 -5.72 15.56
C TRP A 307 9.93 -6.40 14.88
N MET A 308 9.85 -6.38 13.55
CA MET A 308 8.85 -7.12 12.76
C MET A 308 9.27 -8.56 12.49
N LEU A 309 10.42 -8.98 12.99
CA LEU A 309 11.01 -10.28 12.66
C LEU A 309 11.30 -11.09 13.91
N ARG A 310 11.12 -12.41 13.81
CA ARG A 310 11.57 -13.39 14.79
C ARG A 310 12.33 -14.50 14.07
N GLY A 311 13.57 -14.74 14.48
CA GLY A 311 14.42 -15.69 13.78
C GLY A 311 14.71 -15.35 12.32
N GLY A 312 14.63 -14.05 11.95
CA GLY A 312 14.91 -13.57 10.60
C GLY A 312 13.75 -13.69 9.61
N VAL A 313 12.57 -14.16 10.03
CA VAL A 313 11.33 -14.24 9.24
C VAL A 313 10.25 -13.33 9.84
N PRO A 314 9.17 -12.99 9.11
CA PRO A 314 8.08 -12.18 9.66
C PRO A 314 7.56 -12.77 10.96
N TYR A 315 7.30 -11.89 11.92
CA TYR A 315 6.85 -12.28 13.25
C TYR A 315 5.32 -12.26 13.28
N ALA A 316 4.75 -13.45 13.11
CA ALA A 316 3.32 -13.69 13.04
C ALA A 316 2.59 -13.40 14.36
N THR A 317 1.31 -13.05 14.29
CA THR A 317 0.43 -12.91 15.45
C THR A 317 0.19 -14.26 16.11
N TYR A 318 0.00 -15.30 15.30
CA TYR A 318 -0.21 -16.66 15.76
C TYR A 318 0.68 -17.68 15.04
N ARG A 319 0.97 -18.77 15.74
CA ARG A 319 1.53 -19.99 15.15
C ARG A 319 0.61 -21.16 15.49
N GLY A 320 -0.27 -21.53 14.56
CA GLY A 320 -1.40 -22.41 14.88
C GLY A 320 -2.37 -21.72 15.83
N SER A 321 -2.63 -22.26 17.01
CA SER A 321 -3.40 -21.63 18.07
C SER A 321 -2.56 -20.83 19.06
N ASP A 322 -1.23 -20.94 19.03
CA ASP A 322 -0.35 -20.29 19.97
C ASP A 322 -0.18 -18.80 19.64
N TYR A 323 -0.57 -17.92 20.56
CA TYR A 323 -0.36 -16.48 20.43
C TYR A 323 1.12 -16.12 20.57
N GLU A 324 1.70 -15.58 19.51
CA GLU A 324 3.09 -15.17 19.46
C GLU A 324 3.26 -13.65 19.73
N GLY A 325 2.23 -12.86 19.46
CA GLY A 325 2.23 -11.41 19.65
C GLY A 325 3.05 -10.64 18.60
N GLY A 326 3.24 -11.23 17.43
CA GLY A 326 3.86 -10.55 16.29
C GLY A 326 2.90 -9.63 15.55
N VAL A 327 3.41 -8.96 14.54
CA VAL A 327 2.63 -7.96 13.79
C VAL A 327 1.85 -8.60 12.65
N SER A 328 2.50 -9.44 11.86
CA SER A 328 1.94 -10.18 10.73
C SER A 328 2.96 -11.19 10.21
N ASP A 329 2.50 -12.30 9.65
CA ASP A 329 3.31 -13.26 8.90
C ASP A 329 3.74 -12.75 7.51
N HIS A 330 3.25 -11.55 7.13
CA HIS A 330 3.65 -10.81 5.95
C HIS A 330 4.43 -9.53 6.30
N LEU A 331 5.24 -9.06 5.36
CA LEU A 331 5.86 -7.73 5.39
C LEU A 331 5.19 -6.84 4.35
N PRO A 332 4.84 -5.59 4.70
CA PRO A 332 4.20 -4.69 3.75
C PRO A 332 5.11 -4.34 2.59
N VAL A 333 4.49 -4.10 1.45
CA VAL A 333 5.15 -3.66 0.23
C VAL A 333 4.68 -2.26 -0.16
N TYR A 334 5.56 -1.47 -0.77
CA TYR A 334 5.18 -0.15 -1.23
C TYR A 334 5.96 0.32 -2.46
N VAL A 335 5.40 1.29 -3.13
CA VAL A 335 6.00 2.08 -4.20
C VAL A 335 5.88 3.56 -3.86
N ILE A 336 6.67 4.40 -4.52
CA ILE A 336 6.59 5.85 -4.38
C ILE A 336 6.12 6.41 -5.71
N LEU A 337 5.03 7.16 -5.67
CA LEU A 337 4.52 7.93 -6.79
C LEU A 337 4.89 9.41 -6.61
N GLY A 338 5.16 10.11 -7.69
CA GLY A 338 5.45 11.53 -7.65
C GLY A 338 5.69 12.08 -9.05
N ARG A 339 5.92 13.38 -9.14
CA ARG A 339 6.29 14.04 -10.39
C ARG A 339 7.80 14.23 -10.45
N GLU A 340 8.46 13.68 -11.43
CA GLU A 340 9.93 13.82 -11.65
C GLU A 340 10.22 14.51 -12.99
#